data_d7dfa522daba25a8327e0da051f9cdd8
#
_entry.id   d7dfa522daba25a8327e0da051f9cdd8
#
_cell.length_a   1.000
_cell.length_b   1.000
_cell.length_c   1.000
_cell.angle_alpha   90.00
_cell.angle_beta   90.00
_cell.angle_gamma   90.00
#
_symmetry.space_group_name_H-M   'P 1'
#
loop_
_entity.id
_entity.type
_entity.pdbx_description
1 polymer ?
#
loop_
_entity_poly.entity_id
_entity_poly.type
_entity_poly.pdbx_seq_one_letter_code
_entity_poly.pdbx_strand_id
1 'polypeptide(L)'
;YDISEKTNTDAQSGAQIVHSTAGVVQGIAGELHEAAQSILAVSQQSEHIRKIVQTIKGIADQTNLLALNAAIEAARAGEQGRGFAVVADEVRSLAGRTAQATLEIVEVVQRNHELAQSAVTNMQASRVKVEQGVQLANQAGEAIAEIRDGAMQVVEAIRGFRNTMSK
;
A
#
# COMPACT_ATOMS: atom_id res chain seq x y z
N TYR A 1 -25.95 35.71 -29.53
CA TYR A 1 -24.53 36.07 -29.68
C TYR A 1 -23.79 35.91 -28.35
N ASP A 2 -24.30 36.55 -27.31
CA ASP A 2 -23.76 36.53 -25.95
C ASP A 2 -23.71 35.11 -25.35
N ILE A 3 -24.78 34.31 -25.55
CA ILE A 3 -24.88 32.92 -25.06
C ILE A 3 -23.80 32.06 -25.73
N SER A 4 -23.55 32.17 -27.03
CA SER A 4 -22.56 31.32 -27.72
C SER A 4 -21.12 31.70 -27.35
N GLU A 5 -20.83 32.99 -27.14
CA GLU A 5 -19.53 33.45 -26.62
C GLU A 5 -19.29 32.95 -25.20
N LYS A 6 -20.33 33.01 -24.36
CA LYS A 6 -20.27 32.47 -23.02
C LYS A 6 -20.04 30.93 -23.03
N THR A 7 -20.79 30.22 -23.91
CA THR A 7 -20.60 28.76 -24.06
C THR A 7 -19.18 28.38 -24.46
N ASN A 8 -18.59 29.17 -25.40
CA ASN A 8 -17.20 28.95 -25.82
C ASN A 8 -16.21 29.15 -24.62
N THR A 9 -16.42 30.21 -23.83
CA THR A 9 -15.57 30.48 -22.66
C THR A 9 -15.71 29.39 -21.57
N ASP A 10 -16.95 28.99 -21.32
CA ASP A 10 -17.26 27.95 -20.34
C ASP A 10 -16.68 26.59 -20.79
N ALA A 11 -16.77 26.26 -22.09
CA ALA A 11 -16.18 25.06 -22.67
C ALA A 11 -14.65 25.09 -22.57
N GLN A 12 -14.01 26.22 -22.82
CA GLN A 12 -12.55 26.34 -22.68
C GLN A 12 -12.10 26.15 -21.23
N SER A 13 -12.82 26.73 -20.27
CA SER A 13 -12.56 26.56 -18.86
C SER A 13 -12.79 25.10 -18.43
N GLY A 14 -13.87 24.48 -18.90
CA GLY A 14 -14.18 23.07 -18.65
C GLY A 14 -13.09 22.14 -19.18
N ALA A 15 -12.60 22.37 -20.41
CA ALA A 15 -11.51 21.57 -20.97
C ALA A 15 -10.23 21.68 -20.15
N GLN A 16 -9.90 22.87 -19.64
CA GLN A 16 -8.73 23.06 -18.76
C GLN A 16 -8.87 22.33 -17.44
N ILE A 17 -10.07 22.37 -16.82
CA ILE A 17 -10.35 21.65 -15.58
C ILE A 17 -10.21 20.14 -15.79
N VAL A 18 -10.78 19.61 -16.88
CA VAL A 18 -10.70 18.18 -17.20
C VAL A 18 -9.26 17.76 -17.47
N HIS A 19 -8.50 18.54 -18.20
CA HIS A 19 -7.07 18.27 -18.44
C HIS A 19 -6.26 18.26 -17.14
N SER A 20 -6.48 19.23 -16.27
CA SER A 20 -5.83 19.28 -14.94
C SER A 20 -6.24 18.09 -14.08
N THR A 21 -7.51 17.68 -14.11
CA THR A 21 -8.03 16.52 -13.40
C THR A 21 -7.35 15.24 -13.89
N ALA A 22 -7.22 15.05 -15.21
CA ALA A 22 -6.51 13.91 -15.78
C ALA A 22 -5.05 13.84 -15.28
N GLY A 23 -4.36 14.99 -15.23
CA GLY A 23 -2.99 15.06 -14.69
C GLY A 23 -2.90 14.68 -13.21
N VAL A 24 -3.82 15.15 -12.38
CA VAL A 24 -3.88 14.77 -10.95
C VAL A 24 -4.15 13.28 -10.79
N VAL A 25 -5.11 12.74 -11.52
CA VAL A 25 -5.46 11.31 -11.49
C VAL A 25 -4.28 10.47 -11.94
N GLN A 26 -3.53 10.90 -12.94
CA GLN A 26 -2.31 10.21 -13.40
C GLN A 26 -1.19 10.27 -12.34
N GLY A 27 -1.07 11.37 -11.59
CA GLY A 27 -0.16 11.47 -10.44
C GLY A 27 -0.45 10.43 -9.37
N ILE A 28 -1.74 10.19 -9.06
CA ILE A 28 -2.17 9.16 -8.11
C ILE A 28 -1.69 7.76 -8.55
N ALA A 29 -1.63 7.46 -9.85
CA ALA A 29 -1.09 6.18 -10.33
C ALA A 29 0.38 5.99 -9.94
N GLY A 30 1.18 7.06 -10.00
CA GLY A 30 2.58 7.06 -9.54
C GLY A 30 2.69 6.79 -8.04
N GLU A 31 1.91 7.52 -7.24
CA GLU A 31 1.89 7.35 -5.78
C GLU A 31 1.47 5.94 -5.36
N LEU A 32 0.47 5.35 -6.02
CA LEU A 32 0.05 3.96 -5.79
C LEU A 32 1.15 2.96 -6.13
N HIS A 33 1.94 3.22 -7.17
CA HIS A 33 3.08 2.37 -7.53
C HIS A 33 4.18 2.42 -6.47
N GLU A 34 4.56 3.60 -6.01
CA GLU A 34 5.57 3.78 -4.95
C GLU A 34 5.11 3.16 -3.62
N ALA A 35 3.83 3.36 -3.28
CA ALA A 35 3.25 2.73 -2.09
C ALA A 35 3.27 1.20 -2.18
N ALA A 36 2.94 0.62 -3.35
CA ALA A 36 3.01 -0.83 -3.56
C ALA A 36 4.44 -1.36 -3.40
N GLN A 37 5.45 -0.65 -3.91
CA GLN A 37 6.85 -1.01 -3.72
C GLN A 37 7.27 -0.97 -2.25
N SER A 38 6.83 0.06 -1.52
CA SER A 38 7.10 0.20 -0.08
C SER A 38 6.49 -0.95 0.72
N ILE A 39 5.27 -1.36 0.39
CA ILE A 39 4.60 -2.50 1.04
C ILE A 39 5.30 -3.82 0.71
N LEU A 40 5.79 -4.01 -0.52
CA LEU A 40 6.59 -5.18 -0.88
C LEU A 40 7.89 -5.25 -0.07
N ALA A 41 8.55 -4.11 0.16
CA ALA A 41 9.73 -4.05 1.02
C ALA A 41 9.41 -4.44 2.47
N VAL A 42 8.26 -4.01 3.02
CA VAL A 42 7.77 -4.44 4.34
C VAL A 42 7.53 -5.95 4.38
N SER A 43 6.96 -6.53 3.31
CA SER A 43 6.77 -7.99 3.21
C SER A 43 8.10 -8.75 3.22
N GLN A 44 9.10 -8.28 2.49
CA GLN A 44 10.44 -8.86 2.47
C GLN A 44 11.12 -8.76 3.85
N GLN A 45 10.98 -7.61 4.51
CA GLN A 45 11.52 -7.42 5.87
C GLN A 45 10.84 -8.35 6.88
N SER A 46 9.54 -8.57 6.76
CA SER A 46 8.79 -9.52 7.57
C SER A 46 9.31 -10.94 7.41
N GLU A 47 9.61 -11.36 6.19
CA GLU A 47 10.23 -12.66 5.92
C GLU A 47 11.64 -12.79 6.55
N HIS A 48 12.41 -11.71 6.54
CA HIS A 48 13.71 -11.68 7.21
C HIS A 48 13.56 -11.83 8.73
N ILE A 49 12.61 -11.11 9.33
CA ILE A 49 12.28 -11.24 10.76
C ILE A 49 11.88 -12.68 11.11
N ARG A 50 11.07 -13.32 10.27
CA ARG A 50 10.66 -14.70 10.44
C ARG A 50 11.85 -15.66 10.58
N LYS A 51 12.86 -15.50 9.73
CA LYS A 51 14.10 -16.29 9.78
C LYS A 51 14.90 -16.05 11.07
N ILE A 52 15.00 -14.79 11.51
CA ILE A 52 15.67 -14.46 12.78
C ILE A 52 14.93 -15.11 13.95
N VAL A 53 13.62 -15.02 13.98
CA VAL A 53 12.80 -15.60 15.07
C VAL A 53 12.91 -17.13 15.11
N GLN A 54 12.98 -17.79 13.96
CA GLN A 54 13.25 -19.22 13.88
C GLN A 54 14.63 -19.58 14.49
N THR A 55 15.66 -18.75 14.23
CA THR A 55 16.98 -18.93 14.83
C THR A 55 16.93 -18.75 16.35
N ILE A 56 16.22 -17.71 16.85
CA ILE A 56 16.06 -17.47 18.28
C ILE A 56 15.34 -18.64 18.95
N LYS A 57 14.29 -19.17 18.31
CA LYS A 57 13.60 -20.36 18.79
C LYS A 57 14.55 -21.55 18.90
N GLY A 58 15.38 -21.79 17.88
CA GLY A 58 16.38 -22.86 17.91
C GLY A 58 17.39 -22.69 19.07
N ILE A 59 17.84 -21.46 19.34
CA ILE A 59 18.70 -21.14 20.47
C ILE A 59 18.00 -21.42 21.83
N ALA A 60 16.72 -21.02 21.93
CA ALA A 60 15.92 -21.28 23.13
C ALA A 60 15.76 -22.81 23.38
N ASP A 61 15.46 -23.59 22.34
CA ASP A 61 15.34 -25.03 22.43
C ASP A 61 16.66 -25.67 22.83
N GLN A 62 17.81 -25.22 22.28
CA GLN A 62 19.15 -25.69 22.71
C GLN A 62 19.47 -25.29 24.16
N THR A 63 19.11 -24.06 24.57
CA THR A 63 19.32 -23.57 25.91
C THR A 63 18.49 -24.38 26.93
N ASN A 64 17.26 -24.74 26.57
CA ASN A 64 16.42 -25.62 27.39
C ASN A 64 17.04 -27.00 27.57
N LEU A 65 17.64 -27.59 26.53
CA LEU A 65 18.33 -28.87 26.60
C LEU A 65 19.61 -28.79 27.45
N LEU A 66 20.40 -27.71 27.31
CA LEU A 66 21.58 -27.45 28.12
C LEU A 66 21.22 -27.29 29.61
N ALA A 67 20.17 -26.55 29.90
CA ALA A 67 19.67 -26.36 31.26
C ALA A 67 19.16 -27.67 31.86
N LEU A 68 18.47 -28.51 31.07
CA LEU A 68 18.05 -29.84 31.51
C LEU A 68 19.27 -30.74 31.88
N ASN A 69 20.30 -30.75 31.03
CA ASN A 69 21.51 -31.51 31.31
C ASN A 69 22.22 -31.01 32.56
N ALA A 70 22.28 -29.68 32.77
CA ALA A 70 22.84 -29.06 33.96
C ALA A 70 22.04 -29.42 35.23
N ALA A 71 20.70 -29.43 35.15
CA ALA A 71 19.85 -29.85 36.27
C ALA A 71 20.06 -31.31 36.63
N ILE A 72 20.23 -32.22 35.66
CA ILE A 72 20.51 -33.62 35.87
C ILE A 72 21.86 -33.81 36.59
N GLU A 73 22.91 -33.10 36.14
CA GLU A 73 24.24 -33.23 36.75
C GLU A 73 24.28 -32.59 38.15
N ALA A 74 23.54 -31.48 38.37
CA ALA A 74 23.36 -30.88 39.67
C ALA A 74 22.66 -31.85 40.64
N ALA A 75 21.63 -32.55 40.18
CA ALA A 75 20.97 -33.60 41.01
C ALA A 75 21.93 -34.77 41.34
N ARG A 76 22.81 -35.11 40.40
CA ARG A 76 23.82 -36.15 40.60
C ARG A 76 24.87 -35.80 41.64
N ALA A 77 25.18 -34.49 41.78
CA ALA A 77 26.12 -33.97 42.78
C ALA A 77 25.53 -33.89 44.21
N GLY A 78 24.25 -34.23 44.40
CA GLY A 78 23.58 -34.23 45.71
C GLY A 78 23.55 -32.85 46.38
N GLU A 79 23.83 -32.79 47.69
CA GLU A 79 23.79 -31.52 48.45
C GLU A 79 24.73 -30.44 47.89
N GLN A 80 25.83 -30.79 47.26
CA GLN A 80 26.77 -29.85 46.65
C GLN A 80 26.20 -29.22 45.35
N GLY A 81 25.24 -29.86 44.71
CA GLY A 81 24.62 -29.41 43.47
C GLY A 81 23.40 -28.51 43.65
N ARG A 82 22.86 -28.33 44.88
CA ARG A 82 21.57 -27.62 45.10
C ARG A 82 21.51 -26.21 44.50
N GLY A 83 22.59 -25.42 44.64
CA GLY A 83 22.66 -24.09 44.07
C GLY A 83 22.62 -24.09 42.51
N PHE A 84 23.31 -25.06 41.92
CA PHE A 84 23.33 -25.25 40.49
C PHE A 84 21.99 -25.73 39.93
N ALA A 85 21.27 -26.55 40.66
CA ALA A 85 19.93 -27.01 40.25
C ALA A 85 18.95 -25.86 40.15
N VAL A 86 18.94 -24.92 41.10
CA VAL A 86 18.08 -23.73 41.07
C VAL A 86 18.39 -22.86 39.86
N VAL A 87 19.66 -22.64 39.55
CA VAL A 87 20.07 -21.86 38.36
C VAL A 87 19.65 -22.56 37.06
N ALA A 88 19.83 -23.89 37.00
CA ALA A 88 19.44 -24.67 35.83
C ALA A 88 17.92 -24.61 35.58
N ASP A 89 17.11 -24.71 36.63
CA ASP A 89 15.66 -24.60 36.52
C ASP A 89 15.23 -23.20 36.08
N GLU A 90 15.87 -22.13 36.57
CA GLU A 90 15.58 -20.74 36.12
C GLU A 90 15.94 -20.53 34.63
N VAL A 91 17.13 -21.04 34.23
CA VAL A 91 17.54 -20.97 32.79
C VAL A 91 16.57 -21.76 31.93
N ARG A 92 16.10 -22.90 32.35
CA ARG A 92 15.12 -23.73 31.68
C ARG A 92 13.76 -22.99 31.52
N SER A 93 13.30 -22.37 32.62
CA SER A 93 12.09 -21.54 32.63
C SER A 93 12.21 -20.37 31.64
N LEU A 94 13.35 -19.67 31.66
CA LEU A 94 13.62 -18.55 30.72
C LEU A 94 13.64 -19.01 29.25
N ALA A 95 14.27 -20.16 28.97
CA ALA A 95 14.28 -20.74 27.63
C ALA A 95 12.86 -21.07 27.13
N GLY A 96 12.03 -21.66 28.01
CA GLY A 96 10.63 -21.93 27.70
C GLY A 96 9.82 -20.65 27.41
N ARG A 97 10.00 -19.60 28.20
CA ARG A 97 9.37 -18.29 27.97
C ARG A 97 9.86 -17.66 26.69
N THR A 98 11.14 -17.77 26.35
CA THR A 98 11.69 -17.26 25.08
C THR A 98 11.11 -18.01 23.91
N ALA A 99 11.00 -19.32 23.94
CA ALA A 99 10.38 -20.14 22.91
C ALA A 99 8.90 -19.73 22.69
N GLN A 100 8.15 -19.51 23.78
CA GLN A 100 6.77 -19.06 23.69
C GLN A 100 6.66 -17.66 23.04
N ALA A 101 7.47 -16.69 23.45
CA ALA A 101 7.49 -15.36 22.89
C ALA A 101 7.83 -15.38 21.38
N THR A 102 8.72 -16.29 20.95
CA THR A 102 9.03 -16.44 19.52
C THR A 102 7.83 -16.92 18.70
N LEU A 103 6.97 -17.77 19.26
CA LEU A 103 5.74 -18.20 18.57
C LEU A 103 4.78 -17.03 18.35
N GLU A 104 4.62 -16.18 19.36
CA GLU A 104 3.78 -14.98 19.27
C GLU A 104 4.31 -14.02 18.20
N ILE A 105 5.63 -13.83 18.10
CA ILE A 105 6.24 -13.01 17.07
C ILE A 105 6.00 -13.61 15.68
N VAL A 106 6.08 -14.94 15.52
CA VAL A 106 5.78 -15.61 14.23
C VAL A 106 4.36 -15.32 13.78
N GLU A 107 3.38 -15.37 14.68
CA GLU A 107 1.98 -15.04 14.36
C GLU A 107 1.82 -13.59 13.90
N VAL A 108 2.45 -12.63 14.59
CA VAL A 108 2.43 -11.22 14.22
C VAL A 108 3.06 -11.00 12.83
N VAL A 109 4.21 -11.63 12.57
CA VAL A 109 4.92 -11.54 11.30
C VAL A 109 4.09 -12.15 10.17
N GLN A 110 3.43 -13.28 10.41
CA GLN A 110 2.53 -13.90 9.42
C GLN A 110 1.37 -12.96 9.09
N ARG A 111 0.74 -12.37 10.10
CA ARG A 111 -0.35 -11.42 9.91
C ARG A 111 0.10 -10.16 9.15
N ASN A 112 1.29 -9.66 9.43
CA ASN A 112 1.87 -8.53 8.67
C ASN A 112 2.07 -8.87 7.20
N HIS A 113 2.53 -10.09 6.89
CA HIS A 113 2.66 -10.56 5.52
C HIS A 113 1.32 -10.60 4.78
N GLU A 114 0.27 -11.13 5.41
CA GLU A 114 -1.08 -11.19 4.84
C GLU A 114 -1.67 -9.80 4.60
N LEU A 115 -1.48 -8.88 5.54
CA LEU A 115 -1.90 -7.47 5.40
C LEU A 115 -1.16 -6.79 4.25
N ALA A 116 0.15 -7.01 4.13
CA ALA A 116 0.94 -6.47 3.03
C ALA A 116 0.45 -6.97 1.66
N GLN A 117 0.19 -8.28 1.55
CA GLN A 117 -0.36 -8.89 0.33
C GLN A 117 -1.72 -8.29 -0.05
N SER A 118 -2.61 -8.13 0.93
CA SER A 118 -3.93 -7.50 0.73
C SER A 118 -3.79 -6.05 0.28
N ALA A 119 -2.87 -5.28 0.89
CA ALA A 119 -2.62 -3.90 0.53
C ALA A 119 -2.13 -3.76 -0.92
N VAL A 120 -1.20 -4.60 -1.38
CA VAL A 120 -0.72 -4.62 -2.77
C VAL A 120 -1.88 -4.93 -3.74
N THR A 121 -2.72 -5.92 -3.42
CA THR A 121 -3.89 -6.26 -4.24
C THR A 121 -4.86 -5.08 -4.36
N ASN A 122 -5.14 -4.38 -3.26
CA ASN A 122 -6.00 -3.20 -3.26
C ASN A 122 -5.41 -2.04 -4.06
N MET A 123 -4.08 -1.85 -4.00
CA MET A 123 -3.40 -0.84 -4.80
C MET A 123 -3.46 -1.15 -6.30
N GLN A 124 -3.32 -2.42 -6.69
CA GLN A 124 -3.50 -2.84 -8.08
C GLN A 124 -4.93 -2.57 -8.59
N ALA A 125 -5.95 -2.91 -7.78
CA ALA A 125 -7.34 -2.61 -8.10
C ALA A 125 -7.60 -1.09 -8.20
N SER A 126 -6.98 -0.29 -7.33
CA SER A 126 -7.06 1.16 -7.36
C SER A 126 -6.40 1.74 -8.60
N ARG A 127 -5.26 1.17 -9.04
CA ARG A 127 -4.60 1.58 -10.29
C ARG A 127 -5.49 1.40 -11.51
N VAL A 128 -6.21 0.28 -11.60
CA VAL A 128 -7.18 0.06 -12.70
C VAL A 128 -8.27 1.14 -12.70
N LYS A 129 -8.79 1.52 -11.52
CA LYS A 129 -9.78 2.59 -11.41
C LYS A 129 -9.21 3.96 -11.81
N VAL A 130 -7.95 4.21 -11.50
CA VAL A 130 -7.24 5.43 -11.92
C VAL A 130 -7.10 5.49 -13.44
N GLU A 131 -6.70 4.39 -14.08
CA GLU A 131 -6.61 4.29 -15.54
C GLU A 131 -7.96 4.54 -16.19
N GLN A 132 -9.06 3.99 -15.67
CA GLN A 132 -10.42 4.26 -16.09
C GLN A 132 -10.80 5.74 -15.89
N GLY A 133 -10.40 6.34 -14.77
CA GLY A 133 -10.63 7.77 -14.49
C GLY A 133 -9.96 8.68 -15.52
N VAL A 134 -8.73 8.37 -15.92
CA VAL A 134 -8.03 9.11 -16.99
C VAL A 134 -8.76 8.98 -18.33
N GLN A 135 -9.23 7.78 -18.67
CA GLN A 135 -10.02 7.58 -19.90
C GLN A 135 -11.30 8.41 -19.90
N LEU A 136 -12.05 8.39 -18.78
CA LEU A 136 -13.28 9.19 -18.65
C LEU A 136 -13.00 10.69 -18.74
N ALA A 137 -11.91 11.16 -18.14
CA ALA A 137 -11.49 12.55 -18.24
C ALA A 137 -11.19 12.93 -19.72
N ASN A 138 -10.45 12.09 -20.45
CA ASN A 138 -10.16 12.33 -21.84
C ASN A 138 -11.44 12.38 -22.70
N GLN A 139 -12.38 11.45 -22.50
CA GLN A 139 -13.67 11.47 -23.21
C GLN A 139 -14.49 12.72 -22.87
N ALA A 140 -14.49 13.16 -21.61
CA ALA A 140 -15.13 14.41 -21.23
C ALA A 140 -14.47 15.62 -21.91
N GLY A 141 -13.14 15.61 -22.04
CA GLY A 141 -12.41 16.64 -22.77
C GLY A 141 -12.78 16.71 -24.26
N GLU A 142 -12.93 15.56 -24.92
CA GLU A 142 -13.38 15.47 -26.32
C GLU A 142 -14.80 16.01 -26.46
N ALA A 143 -15.74 15.62 -25.60
CA ALA A 143 -17.12 16.14 -25.63
C ALA A 143 -17.19 17.66 -25.43
N ILE A 144 -16.35 18.19 -24.52
CA ILE A 144 -16.25 19.66 -24.32
C ILE A 144 -15.70 20.37 -25.57
N ALA A 145 -14.73 19.75 -26.25
CA ALA A 145 -14.20 20.28 -27.50
C ALA A 145 -15.29 20.34 -28.60
N GLU A 146 -16.12 19.31 -28.72
CA GLU A 146 -17.26 19.27 -29.63
C GLU A 146 -18.30 20.37 -29.31
N ILE A 147 -18.60 20.56 -28.01
CA ILE A 147 -19.49 21.66 -27.57
C ILE A 147 -18.92 23.02 -27.97
N ARG A 148 -17.63 23.24 -27.77
CA ARG A 148 -16.94 24.46 -28.14
C ARG A 148 -17.04 24.73 -29.66
N ASP A 149 -16.73 23.71 -30.46
CA ASP A 149 -16.75 23.80 -31.92
C ASP A 149 -18.17 24.06 -32.44
N GLY A 150 -19.18 23.42 -31.85
CA GLY A 150 -20.59 23.71 -32.13
C GLY A 150 -21.00 25.16 -31.80
N ALA A 151 -20.55 25.66 -30.64
CA ALA A 151 -20.81 27.05 -30.24
C ALA A 151 -20.16 28.04 -31.22
N MET A 152 -18.94 27.77 -31.68
CA MET A 152 -18.27 28.60 -32.70
C MET A 152 -19.02 28.61 -34.04
N GLN A 153 -19.50 27.45 -34.49
CA GLN A 153 -20.31 27.37 -35.74
C GLN A 153 -21.60 28.19 -35.63
N VAL A 154 -22.27 28.17 -34.46
CA VAL A 154 -23.46 29.01 -34.26
C VAL A 154 -23.12 30.51 -34.32
N VAL A 155 -22.00 30.93 -33.72
CA VAL A 155 -21.53 32.33 -33.81
C VAL A 155 -21.31 32.74 -35.27
N GLU A 156 -20.68 31.88 -36.03
CA GLU A 156 -20.36 32.15 -37.46
C GLU A 156 -21.61 32.21 -38.31
N ALA A 157 -22.57 31.30 -38.11
CA ALA A 157 -23.86 31.33 -38.81
C ALA A 157 -24.66 32.61 -38.48
N ILE A 158 -24.70 33.05 -37.22
CA ILE A 158 -25.36 34.29 -36.81
C ILE A 158 -24.69 35.51 -37.46
N ARG A 159 -23.35 35.54 -37.52
CA ARG A 159 -22.60 36.62 -38.21
C ARG A 159 -22.92 36.65 -39.69
N GLY A 160 -22.94 35.50 -40.36
CA GLY A 160 -23.30 35.38 -41.78
C GLY A 160 -24.72 35.90 -42.06
N PHE A 161 -25.69 35.49 -41.24
CA PHE A 161 -27.08 35.93 -41.35
C PHE A 161 -27.23 37.45 -41.18
N ARG A 162 -26.58 38.03 -40.20
CA ARG A 162 -26.62 39.48 -39.95
C ARG A 162 -26.02 40.28 -41.12
N ASN A 163 -24.93 39.79 -41.72
CA ASN A 163 -24.31 40.44 -42.89
C ASN A 163 -25.20 40.39 -44.14
N THR A 164 -26.04 39.37 -44.29
CA THR A 164 -26.97 39.21 -45.39
C THR A 164 -28.20 40.14 -45.27
N MET A 165 -28.65 40.36 -44.01
CA MET A 165 -29.79 41.25 -43.71
C MET A 165 -29.41 42.74 -43.72
N SER A 166 -28.11 43.08 -43.71
CA SER A 166 -27.62 44.48 -43.74
C SER A 166 -27.31 45.02 -45.13
N LYS A 167 -27.58 44.20 -46.14
CA LYS A 167 -27.56 44.58 -47.54
C LYS A 167 -28.96 44.79 -48.08
#